data_083b75ca895b740b479cdbabd8e013f3
#
_entry.id   083b75ca895b740b479cdbabd8e013f3
#
_cell.length_a   1.000
_cell.length_b   1.000
_cell.length_c   1.000
_cell.angle_alpha   90.00
_cell.angle_beta   90.00
_cell.angle_gamma   90.00
#
_symmetry.space_group_name_H-M   'P 1'
#
loop_
_entity.id
_entity.type
_entity.pdbx_description
1 polymer ?
#
loop_
_entity_poly.entity_id
_entity_poly.type
_entity_poly.pdbx_seq_one_letter_code
_entity_poly.pdbx_strand_id
1 'polypeptide(L)'
;MFLRPVLRASTTASTAASTLRLLGGVRWHGGHDHGVGSFSMRETGSDHVWATRDWRQRAFTVGIGGPVGSGKTALVLQLCRHLRDHHSIAVVTNDIFTREDAEYLTKQNALPAERIRAVETGGCPHAAIREDVTSNLAALEDLMRVYPTPKLLLCESGGDNLAANFSSELADYTIYVIDVAGGDKVPRKGGPGVTQSDLLVINKIDLAEAVGADLEVMARDAAKMRGE
;
A
#
# COMPACT_ATOMS: atom_id res chain seq x y z
N MET A 1 1.12 20.62 2.97
CA MET A 1 0.89 20.09 4.34
C MET A 1 0.10 18.82 4.15
N PHE A 2 0.79 17.68 4.10
CA PHE A 2 0.15 16.37 3.86
C PHE A 2 0.05 15.63 5.19
N LEU A 3 -1.16 15.29 5.55
CA LEU A 3 -1.49 14.43 6.69
C LEU A 3 -1.11 12.99 6.35
N ARG A 4 -0.42 12.30 7.24
CA ARG A 4 -0.15 10.86 7.16
C ARG A 4 -1.08 10.12 8.13
N PRO A 5 -2.23 9.64 7.68
CA PRO A 5 -3.20 9.00 8.56
C PRO A 5 -2.85 7.54 8.86
N VAL A 6 -3.14 7.10 10.07
CA VAL A 6 -3.26 5.68 10.43
C VAL A 6 -4.72 5.27 10.23
N LEU A 7 -4.94 4.27 9.40
CA LEU A 7 -6.27 3.77 9.11
C LEU A 7 -6.54 2.47 9.88
N ARG A 8 -7.66 2.41 10.58
CA ARG A 8 -8.19 1.18 11.18
C ARG A 8 -9.37 0.70 10.36
N ALA A 9 -9.28 -0.51 9.83
CA ALA A 9 -10.37 -1.16 9.11
C ALA A 9 -10.99 -2.26 9.97
N SER A 10 -12.30 -2.23 10.13
CA SER A 10 -13.09 -3.27 10.78
C SER A 10 -13.92 -4.00 9.75
N THR A 11 -13.81 -5.31 9.70
CA THR A 11 -14.68 -6.18 8.90
C THR A 11 -15.64 -6.92 9.82
N THR A 12 -16.83 -6.38 10.02
CA THR A 12 -17.94 -7.21 10.52
C THR A 12 -18.65 -7.82 9.33
N ALA A 13 -18.79 -9.15 9.35
CA ALA A 13 -19.54 -9.92 8.37
C ALA A 13 -21.05 -9.66 8.55
N SER A 14 -21.52 -8.54 8.10
CA SER A 14 -22.94 -8.25 7.90
C SER A 14 -23.05 -7.00 7.04
N THR A 15 -23.46 -7.20 5.80
CA THR A 15 -24.00 -6.17 4.90
C THR A 15 -23.59 -4.74 5.16
N ALA A 16 -22.80 -4.20 4.24
CA ALA A 16 -22.58 -2.78 4.01
C ALA A 16 -21.32 -2.15 4.63
N ALA A 17 -20.74 -1.35 3.83
CA ALA A 17 -19.87 -0.21 4.13
C ALA A 17 -18.94 -0.37 5.33
N SER A 18 -17.75 -0.85 5.06
CA SER A 18 -16.60 -0.68 5.94
C SER A 18 -16.43 0.81 6.20
N THR A 19 -16.77 1.25 7.39
CA THR A 19 -16.55 2.64 7.78
C THR A 19 -15.07 2.85 8.02
N LEU A 20 -14.38 3.41 7.03
CA LEU A 20 -13.03 3.92 7.21
C LEU A 20 -13.09 5.09 8.19
N ARG A 21 -12.53 4.94 9.38
CA ARG A 21 -12.34 6.06 10.30
C ARG A 21 -10.92 6.59 10.17
N LEU A 22 -10.79 7.80 9.68
CA LEU A 22 -9.58 8.61 9.76
C LEU A 22 -9.41 9.13 11.17
N LEU A 23 -8.36 8.74 11.85
CA LEU A 23 -7.99 9.30 13.15
C LEU A 23 -6.99 10.43 12.93
N GLY A 24 -7.44 11.61 13.24
CA GLY A 24 -6.80 12.81 13.72
C GLY A 24 -5.52 13.34 13.07
N GLY A 25 -5.55 14.60 12.80
CA GLY A 25 -4.51 15.40 12.20
C GLY A 25 -3.19 15.41 12.96
N VAL A 26 -2.11 15.35 12.20
CA VAL A 26 -0.73 15.42 12.67
C VAL A 26 -0.19 16.83 12.44
N ARG A 27 0.44 17.39 13.48
CA ARG A 27 1.23 18.63 13.40
C ARG A 27 2.63 18.30 12.89
N TRP A 28 3.02 18.98 11.85
CA TRP A 28 4.38 18.96 11.34
C TRP A 28 5.27 19.88 12.15
N HIS A 29 6.34 19.35 12.71
CA HIS A 29 7.45 20.15 13.23
C HIS A 29 8.70 19.80 12.43
N GLY A 30 9.16 20.76 11.63
CA GLY A 30 10.48 20.69 11.01
C GLY A 30 11.54 20.82 12.12
N GLY A 31 12.25 19.73 12.39
CA GLY A 31 13.40 19.70 13.26
C GLY A 31 14.27 18.54 12.83
N HIS A 32 15.54 18.81 12.55
CA HIS A 32 16.54 17.79 12.30
C HIS A 32 16.84 17.07 13.62
N ASP A 33 16.03 16.06 13.95
CA ASP A 33 16.33 15.15 15.05
C ASP A 33 16.67 13.79 14.44
N HIS A 34 17.90 13.34 14.69
CA HIS A 34 18.40 12.01 14.29
C HIS A 34 17.87 10.89 15.19
N GLY A 35 16.68 11.06 15.76
CA GLY A 35 15.95 10.05 16.50
C GLY A 35 15.43 8.91 15.62
N VAL A 36 14.71 7.99 16.23
CA VAL A 36 14.16 6.75 15.68
C VAL A 36 13.30 6.90 14.40
N GLY A 37 13.14 8.08 13.87
CA GLY A 37 12.45 8.38 12.62
C GLY A 37 13.36 8.77 11.44
N SER A 38 14.71 8.73 11.61
CA SER A 38 15.62 9.19 10.54
C SER A 38 15.61 8.32 9.28
N PHE A 39 15.13 7.09 9.37
CA PHE A 39 14.85 6.23 8.20
C PHE A 39 13.54 6.58 7.49
N SER A 40 12.71 7.41 8.10
CA SER A 40 11.44 7.88 7.51
C SER A 40 11.64 9.07 6.56
N MET A 41 12.86 9.53 6.36
CA MET A 41 13.14 10.51 5.31
C MET A 41 13.07 9.82 3.94
N ARG A 42 11.86 9.42 3.56
CA ARG A 42 11.48 9.53 2.17
C ARG A 42 11.79 10.97 1.84
N GLU A 43 12.70 11.20 0.89
CA GLU A 43 12.88 12.55 0.38
C GLU A 43 11.53 13.03 -0.09
N THR A 44 10.83 13.74 0.77
CA THR A 44 9.61 14.46 0.44
C THR A 44 9.92 15.67 -0.46
N GLY A 45 11.05 15.62 -1.16
CA GLY A 45 11.38 16.44 -2.31
C GLY A 45 10.50 16.17 -3.53
N SER A 46 9.46 15.42 -3.32
CA SER A 46 8.51 14.94 -4.30
C SER A 46 7.70 16.02 -5.00
N ASP A 47 7.55 17.22 -4.46
CA ASP A 47 6.85 18.30 -5.16
C ASP A 47 7.50 18.60 -6.52
N HIS A 48 8.81 18.44 -6.63
CA HIS A 48 9.53 18.59 -7.90
C HIS A 48 9.34 17.39 -8.85
N VAL A 49 9.34 16.18 -8.34
CA VAL A 49 9.16 14.98 -9.17
C VAL A 49 7.74 14.94 -9.74
N TRP A 50 6.73 15.27 -8.94
CA TRP A 50 5.35 15.32 -9.42
C TRP A 50 5.10 16.48 -10.40
N ALA A 51 5.76 17.63 -10.22
CA ALA A 51 5.62 18.78 -11.10
C ALA A 51 6.24 18.57 -12.49
N THR A 52 7.27 17.73 -12.60
CA THR A 52 8.01 17.52 -13.85
C THR A 52 7.66 16.22 -14.57
N ARG A 53 6.87 15.34 -13.94
CA ARG A 53 6.56 14.04 -14.45
C ARG A 53 5.51 14.06 -15.56
N ASP A 54 5.73 13.29 -16.63
CA ASP A 54 4.72 13.07 -17.67
C ASP A 54 3.70 12.02 -17.24
N TRP A 55 2.56 12.47 -16.74
CA TRP A 55 1.44 11.63 -16.31
C TRP A 55 0.78 10.84 -17.45
N ARG A 56 1.16 11.08 -18.70
CA ARG A 56 0.71 10.31 -19.86
C ARG A 56 1.49 9.02 -20.04
N GLN A 57 2.71 8.96 -19.54
CA GLN A 57 3.51 7.73 -19.55
C GLN A 57 3.06 6.77 -18.47
N ARG A 58 2.86 7.26 -17.27
CA ARG A 58 2.36 6.48 -16.13
C ARG A 58 1.43 7.35 -15.28
N ALA A 59 0.17 6.94 -15.12
CA ALA A 59 -0.79 7.59 -14.24
C ALA A 59 -0.34 7.51 -12.78
N PHE A 60 -1.02 8.27 -11.91
CA PHE A 60 -0.77 8.22 -10.47
C PHE A 60 -0.87 6.76 -9.97
N THR A 61 0.19 6.29 -9.34
CA THR A 61 0.32 4.90 -8.94
C THR A 61 0.37 4.78 -7.42
N VAL A 62 -0.53 3.98 -6.86
CA VAL A 62 -0.55 3.62 -5.43
C VAL A 62 0.07 2.24 -5.28
N GLY A 63 1.18 2.17 -4.55
CA GLY A 63 1.80 0.92 -4.13
C GLY A 63 1.13 0.38 -2.87
N ILE A 64 0.75 -0.90 -2.87
CA ILE A 64 0.15 -1.57 -1.70
C ILE A 64 1.08 -2.69 -1.27
N GLY A 65 1.82 -2.47 -0.18
CA GLY A 65 2.77 -3.41 0.40
C GLY A 65 2.30 -3.99 1.73
N GLY A 66 3.04 -4.99 2.19
CA GLY A 66 2.80 -5.62 3.49
C GLY A 66 3.03 -7.14 3.49
N PRO A 67 3.10 -7.78 4.67
CA PRO A 67 3.33 -9.20 4.81
C PRO A 67 2.28 -10.06 4.10
N VAL A 68 2.67 -11.31 3.79
CA VAL A 68 1.73 -12.31 3.31
C VAL A 68 0.57 -12.46 4.30
N GLY A 69 -0.64 -12.53 3.79
CA GLY A 69 -1.84 -12.69 4.59
C GLY A 69 -2.31 -11.43 5.32
N SER A 70 -1.64 -10.28 5.22
CA SER A 70 -2.06 -9.03 5.89
C SER A 70 -3.37 -8.44 5.35
N GLY A 71 -3.81 -8.87 4.16
CA GLY A 71 -5.06 -8.43 3.53
C GLY A 71 -4.86 -7.36 2.46
N LYS A 72 -3.68 -7.28 1.84
CA LYS A 72 -3.40 -6.38 0.70
C LYS A 72 -4.40 -6.57 -0.44
N THR A 73 -4.55 -7.79 -0.93
CA THR A 73 -5.45 -8.13 -2.05
C THR A 73 -6.90 -7.82 -1.72
N ALA A 74 -7.32 -8.04 -0.46
CA ALA A 74 -8.64 -7.63 0.01
C ALA A 74 -8.82 -6.11 -0.02
N LEU A 75 -7.80 -5.36 0.37
CA LEU A 75 -7.80 -3.89 0.27
C LEU A 75 -7.87 -3.43 -1.19
N VAL A 76 -7.05 -4.02 -2.07
CA VAL A 76 -7.09 -3.72 -3.52
C VAL A 76 -8.49 -3.98 -4.09
N LEU A 77 -9.11 -5.11 -3.75
CA LEU A 77 -10.48 -5.42 -4.15
C LEU A 77 -11.47 -4.34 -3.72
N GLN A 78 -11.41 -3.90 -2.47
CA GLN A 78 -12.31 -2.87 -1.96
C GLN A 78 -12.05 -1.49 -2.60
N LEU A 79 -10.78 -1.13 -2.81
CA LEU A 79 -10.44 0.10 -3.52
C LEU A 79 -10.98 0.08 -4.95
N CYS A 80 -10.81 -1.04 -5.67
CA CYS A 80 -11.36 -1.19 -7.01
C CYS A 80 -12.89 -1.03 -7.02
N ARG A 81 -13.59 -1.74 -6.14
CA ARG A 81 -15.06 -1.67 -6.06
C ARG A 81 -15.58 -0.28 -5.72
N HIS A 82 -14.86 0.45 -4.89
CA HIS A 82 -15.28 1.77 -4.42
C HIS A 82 -14.99 2.88 -5.43
N LEU A 83 -13.91 2.73 -6.20
CA LEU A 83 -13.41 3.80 -7.05
C LEU A 83 -13.75 3.61 -8.53
N ARG A 84 -13.99 2.37 -9.00
CA ARG A 84 -14.15 2.05 -10.43
C ARG A 84 -15.29 2.79 -11.14
N ASP A 85 -16.34 3.14 -10.40
CA ASP A 85 -17.51 3.83 -10.96
C ASP A 85 -17.22 5.32 -11.17
N HIS A 86 -16.20 5.87 -10.53
CA HIS A 86 -15.82 7.29 -10.58
C HIS A 86 -14.46 7.53 -11.23
N HIS A 87 -13.61 6.51 -11.25
CA HIS A 87 -12.24 6.61 -11.76
C HIS A 87 -11.91 5.46 -12.70
N SER A 88 -11.16 5.76 -13.75
CA SER A 88 -10.56 4.74 -14.60
C SER A 88 -9.36 4.15 -13.89
N ILE A 89 -9.46 2.88 -13.46
CA ILE A 89 -8.46 2.19 -12.64
C ILE A 89 -7.90 1.01 -13.42
N ALA A 90 -6.61 0.69 -13.18
CA ALA A 90 -6.01 -0.58 -13.54
C ALA A 90 -5.11 -1.08 -12.41
N VAL A 91 -4.85 -2.39 -12.37
CA VAL A 91 -4.16 -3.07 -11.29
C VAL A 91 -3.03 -3.93 -11.82
N VAL A 92 -1.88 -3.85 -11.16
CA VAL A 92 -0.79 -4.82 -11.28
C VAL A 92 -0.65 -5.54 -9.94
N THR A 93 -0.65 -6.87 -9.95
CA THR A 93 -0.35 -7.70 -8.79
C THR A 93 0.98 -8.41 -8.98
N ASN A 94 1.75 -8.50 -7.92
CA ASN A 94 3.00 -9.26 -7.90
C ASN A 94 2.86 -10.52 -7.07
N ASP A 95 3.39 -11.61 -7.59
CA ASP A 95 3.60 -12.83 -6.82
C ASP A 95 4.89 -13.51 -7.29
N ILE A 96 5.44 -14.40 -6.47
CA ILE A 96 6.70 -15.07 -6.75
C ILE A 96 6.55 -16.06 -7.89
N PHE A 97 5.52 -16.92 -7.83
CA PHE A 97 5.30 -18.04 -8.76
C PHE A 97 3.88 -18.20 -9.26
N THR A 98 2.95 -17.38 -8.81
CA THR A 98 1.52 -17.57 -9.12
C THR A 98 0.89 -16.29 -9.66
N ARG A 99 -0.35 -16.43 -10.13
CA ARG A 99 -1.23 -15.31 -10.52
C ARG A 99 -2.47 -15.25 -9.65
N GLU A 100 -2.38 -15.86 -8.46
CA GLU A 100 -3.54 -16.10 -7.60
C GLU A 100 -4.25 -14.80 -7.24
N ASP A 101 -3.50 -13.74 -6.90
CA ASP A 101 -4.10 -12.44 -6.57
C ASP A 101 -4.83 -11.81 -7.75
N ALA A 102 -4.27 -11.88 -8.97
CA ALA A 102 -4.95 -11.38 -10.18
C ALA A 102 -6.20 -12.21 -10.51
N GLU A 103 -6.11 -13.53 -10.39
CA GLU A 103 -7.23 -14.45 -10.60
C GLU A 103 -8.34 -14.19 -9.56
N TYR A 104 -7.96 -14.01 -8.30
CA TYR A 104 -8.89 -13.66 -7.24
C TYR A 104 -9.63 -12.36 -7.54
N LEU A 105 -8.90 -11.29 -7.89
CA LEU A 105 -9.50 -9.99 -8.23
C LEU A 105 -10.45 -10.11 -9.43
N THR A 106 -10.07 -10.88 -10.44
CA THR A 106 -10.89 -11.14 -11.62
C THR A 106 -12.17 -11.91 -11.26
N LYS A 107 -12.03 -13.00 -10.49
CA LYS A 107 -13.14 -13.81 -10.00
C LYS A 107 -14.12 -13.02 -9.15
N GLN A 108 -13.60 -12.07 -8.37
CA GLN A 108 -14.40 -11.17 -7.52
C GLN A 108 -15.00 -9.99 -8.31
N ASN A 109 -14.81 -9.93 -9.62
CA ASN A 109 -15.24 -8.80 -10.47
C ASN A 109 -14.78 -7.44 -9.93
N ALA A 110 -13.51 -7.36 -9.50
CA ALA A 110 -12.90 -6.11 -9.04
C ALA A 110 -12.88 -5.07 -10.16
N LEU A 111 -12.35 -5.49 -11.31
CA LEU A 111 -12.28 -4.77 -12.59
C LEU A 111 -12.47 -5.78 -13.75
N PRO A 112 -12.71 -5.30 -14.98
CA PRO A 112 -12.55 -6.13 -16.17
C PRO A 112 -11.18 -6.79 -16.22
N ALA A 113 -11.10 -8.07 -16.61
CA ALA A 113 -9.88 -8.87 -16.57
C ALA A 113 -8.70 -8.22 -17.33
N GLU A 114 -9.00 -7.53 -18.41
CA GLU A 114 -8.00 -6.82 -19.21
C GLU A 114 -7.34 -5.63 -18.48
N ARG A 115 -7.93 -5.15 -17.38
CA ARG A 115 -7.38 -4.09 -16.52
C ARG A 115 -6.57 -4.61 -15.34
N ILE A 116 -6.40 -5.93 -15.26
CA ILE A 116 -5.63 -6.59 -14.22
C ILE A 116 -4.44 -7.29 -14.89
N ARG A 117 -3.23 -7.06 -14.40
CA ARG A 117 -2.01 -7.73 -14.85
C ARG A 117 -1.33 -8.40 -13.67
N ALA A 118 -0.93 -9.66 -13.85
CA ALA A 118 -0.05 -10.37 -12.94
C ALA A 118 1.40 -10.24 -13.43
N VAL A 119 2.30 -9.95 -12.50
CA VAL A 119 3.75 -9.98 -12.70
C VAL A 119 4.32 -11.07 -11.80
N GLU A 120 4.92 -12.09 -12.42
CA GLU A 120 5.63 -13.16 -11.72
C GLU A 120 7.07 -12.69 -11.49
N THR A 121 7.46 -12.50 -10.24
CA THR A 121 8.75 -11.91 -9.89
C THR A 121 9.90 -12.91 -9.85
N GLY A 122 9.60 -14.20 -9.85
CA GLY A 122 10.56 -15.30 -10.01
C GLY A 122 11.64 -15.43 -8.93
N GLY A 123 11.57 -14.64 -7.86
CA GLY A 123 12.61 -14.61 -6.85
C GLY A 123 12.21 -13.81 -5.62
N CYS A 124 12.86 -12.69 -5.40
CA CYS A 124 12.61 -11.84 -4.25
C CYS A 124 11.52 -10.78 -4.57
N PRO A 125 10.33 -10.84 -3.96
CA PRO A 125 9.25 -9.85 -4.20
C PRO A 125 9.69 -8.41 -3.87
N HIS A 126 10.60 -8.25 -2.92
CA HIS A 126 11.13 -6.94 -2.54
C HIS A 126 11.92 -6.29 -3.67
N ALA A 127 12.74 -7.08 -4.40
CA ALA A 127 13.53 -6.57 -5.50
C ALA A 127 12.62 -5.99 -6.60
N ALA A 128 11.51 -6.65 -6.88
CA ALA A 128 10.58 -6.26 -7.94
C ALA A 128 9.87 -4.93 -7.71
N ILE A 129 9.74 -4.49 -6.46
CA ILE A 129 9.09 -3.22 -6.12
C ILE A 129 10.07 -2.11 -5.72
N ARG A 130 11.35 -2.43 -5.54
CA ARG A 130 12.35 -1.48 -5.03
C ARG A 130 13.63 -1.39 -5.85
N GLU A 131 14.23 -2.51 -6.24
CA GLU A 131 15.58 -2.57 -6.82
C GLU A 131 15.52 -2.74 -8.33
N ASP A 132 14.74 -3.69 -8.82
CA ASP A 132 14.49 -3.93 -10.24
C ASP A 132 13.00 -3.83 -10.54
N VAL A 133 12.55 -2.63 -10.73
CA VAL A 133 11.12 -2.31 -10.98
C VAL A 133 10.73 -2.47 -12.46
N THR A 134 11.63 -2.92 -13.32
CA THR A 134 11.46 -2.94 -14.77
C THR A 134 10.20 -3.68 -15.21
N SER A 135 9.95 -4.89 -14.68
CA SER A 135 8.79 -5.69 -15.05
C SER A 135 7.47 -5.02 -14.64
N ASN A 136 7.45 -4.39 -13.47
CA ASN A 136 6.29 -3.66 -12.99
C ASN A 136 6.03 -2.39 -13.77
N LEU A 137 7.07 -1.61 -14.08
CA LEU A 137 6.94 -0.43 -14.92
C LEU A 137 6.42 -0.80 -16.30
N ALA A 138 6.98 -1.85 -16.93
CA ALA A 138 6.50 -2.33 -18.23
C ALA A 138 5.03 -2.72 -18.19
N ALA A 139 4.58 -3.43 -17.15
CA ALA A 139 3.18 -3.81 -16.97
C ALA A 139 2.25 -2.60 -16.81
N LEU A 140 2.68 -1.59 -16.02
CA LEU A 140 1.92 -0.35 -15.82
C LEU A 140 1.85 0.46 -17.12
N GLU A 141 2.96 0.60 -17.86
CA GLU A 141 2.99 1.29 -19.14
C GLU A 141 2.15 0.59 -20.20
N ASP A 142 2.15 -0.75 -20.24
CA ASP A 142 1.30 -1.51 -21.13
C ASP A 142 -0.18 -1.27 -20.86
N LEU A 143 -0.56 -1.23 -19.57
CA LEU A 143 -1.92 -0.85 -19.19
C LEU A 143 -2.27 0.58 -19.64
N MET A 144 -1.33 1.51 -19.58
CA MET A 144 -1.52 2.88 -20.07
C MET A 144 -1.64 2.95 -21.59
N ARG A 145 -0.95 2.09 -22.35
CA ARG A 145 -1.06 2.04 -23.84
C ARG A 145 -2.39 1.46 -24.28
N VAL A 146 -2.84 0.39 -23.61
CA VAL A 146 -4.12 -0.29 -23.95
C VAL A 146 -5.31 0.56 -23.50
N TYR A 147 -5.19 1.25 -22.38
CA TYR A 147 -6.23 2.11 -21.80
C TYR A 147 -5.69 3.52 -21.64
N PRO A 148 -5.81 4.39 -22.66
CA PRO A 148 -5.19 5.73 -22.64
C PRO A 148 -5.76 6.67 -21.57
N THR A 149 -6.68 6.21 -20.76
CA THR A 149 -7.33 6.99 -19.71
C THR A 149 -7.33 6.38 -18.31
N PRO A 150 -6.43 5.48 -17.89
CA PRO A 150 -6.33 5.20 -16.45
C PRO A 150 -5.89 6.50 -15.75
N LYS A 151 -6.63 6.89 -14.74
CA LYS A 151 -6.27 8.01 -13.86
C LYS A 151 -5.60 7.54 -12.58
N LEU A 152 -5.72 6.24 -12.29
CA LEU A 152 -5.20 5.62 -11.10
C LEU A 152 -4.72 4.20 -11.41
N LEU A 153 -3.49 3.93 -11.02
CA LEU A 153 -2.90 2.60 -11.07
C LEU A 153 -2.70 2.08 -9.65
N LEU A 154 -3.01 0.83 -9.41
CA LEU A 154 -2.71 0.14 -8.16
C LEU A 154 -1.64 -0.91 -8.45
N CYS A 155 -0.60 -0.96 -7.62
CA CYS A 155 0.47 -1.95 -7.71
C CYS A 155 0.58 -2.67 -6.37
N GLU A 156 0.18 -3.94 -6.32
CA GLU A 156 0.27 -4.77 -5.14
C GLU A 156 1.59 -5.52 -5.10
N SER A 157 2.26 -5.58 -3.95
CA SER A 157 3.47 -6.37 -3.75
C SER A 157 3.15 -7.85 -3.48
N GLY A 158 4.08 -8.74 -3.80
CA GLY A 158 3.94 -10.18 -3.65
C GLY A 158 4.03 -10.73 -2.22
N GLY A 159 3.92 -9.87 -1.23
CA GLY A 159 4.07 -10.22 0.18
C GLY A 159 5.48 -9.94 0.70
N ASP A 160 5.58 -8.89 1.47
CA ASP A 160 6.85 -8.33 1.91
C ASP A 160 7.03 -8.48 3.42
N ASN A 161 8.27 -8.48 3.86
CA ASN A 161 8.57 -8.24 5.26
C ASN A 161 8.59 -6.71 5.55
N LEU A 162 8.75 -6.33 6.81
CA LEU A 162 8.78 -4.93 7.23
C LEU A 162 9.90 -4.09 6.59
N ALA A 163 10.89 -4.73 5.96
CA ALA A 163 12.00 -4.05 5.30
C ALA A 163 11.65 -3.55 3.88
N ALA A 164 10.53 -4.02 3.30
CA ALA A 164 10.15 -3.62 1.95
C ALA A 164 9.45 -2.27 1.94
N ASN A 165 9.75 -1.48 0.92
CA ASN A 165 9.04 -0.28 0.53
C ASN A 165 9.14 -0.11 -0.97
N PHE A 166 8.14 0.52 -1.57
CA PHE A 166 8.14 0.80 -3.01
C PHE A 166 9.19 1.84 -3.39
N SER A 167 9.84 1.64 -4.53
CA SER A 167 10.60 2.70 -5.19
C SER A 167 9.68 3.85 -5.58
N SER A 168 10.16 5.08 -5.45
CA SER A 168 9.46 6.29 -5.92
C SER A 168 9.30 6.31 -7.45
N GLU A 169 10.11 5.53 -8.18
CA GLU A 169 9.94 5.35 -9.62
C GLU A 169 8.69 4.53 -9.94
N LEU A 170 8.33 3.59 -9.08
CA LEU A 170 7.19 2.69 -9.28
C LEU A 170 5.89 3.25 -8.66
N ALA A 171 5.93 3.80 -7.47
CA ALA A 171 4.75 4.27 -6.76
C ALA A 171 4.88 5.73 -6.30
N ASP A 172 3.81 6.49 -6.51
CA ASP A 172 3.71 7.90 -6.11
C ASP A 172 3.17 8.05 -4.70
N TYR A 173 2.39 7.07 -4.25
CA TYR A 173 1.84 6.97 -2.91
C TYR A 173 1.91 5.52 -2.45
N THR A 174 2.27 5.28 -1.21
CA THR A 174 2.42 3.92 -0.69
C THR A 174 1.52 3.67 0.51
N ILE A 175 0.80 2.55 0.45
CA ILE A 175 0.01 2.02 1.56
C ILE A 175 0.72 0.77 2.04
N TYR A 176 1.03 0.71 3.33
CA TYR A 176 1.58 -0.50 3.93
C TYR A 176 0.57 -1.13 4.89
N VAL A 177 0.26 -2.40 4.66
CA VAL A 177 -0.78 -3.12 5.40
C VAL A 177 -0.11 -4.12 6.34
N ILE A 178 -0.30 -3.94 7.63
CA ILE A 178 0.00 -4.94 8.67
C ILE A 178 -1.31 -5.43 9.28
N ASP A 179 -1.27 -6.51 10.03
CA ASP A 179 -2.44 -6.99 10.73
C ASP A 179 -2.16 -7.30 12.20
N VAL A 180 -3.22 -7.49 12.98
CA VAL A 180 -3.13 -7.78 14.40
C VAL A 180 -2.60 -9.19 14.70
N ALA A 181 -2.70 -10.14 13.74
CA ALA A 181 -2.24 -11.51 13.93
C ALA A 181 -0.70 -11.60 14.05
N GLY A 182 0.03 -10.60 13.54
CA GLY A 182 1.47 -10.44 13.77
C GLY A 182 1.84 -10.03 15.20
N GLY A 183 0.84 -9.70 16.03
CA GLY A 183 0.98 -9.21 17.39
C GLY A 183 1.17 -7.70 17.50
N ASP A 184 0.90 -7.15 18.68
CA ASP A 184 0.94 -5.72 18.97
C ASP A 184 2.33 -5.07 18.82
N LYS A 185 3.37 -5.90 18.77
CA LYS A 185 4.77 -5.47 18.69
C LYS A 185 5.24 -5.16 17.26
N VAL A 186 4.43 -5.48 16.24
CA VAL A 186 4.82 -5.30 14.83
C VAL A 186 5.15 -3.84 14.52
N PRO A 187 4.35 -2.83 14.86
CA PRO A 187 4.71 -1.44 14.56
C PRO A 187 6.02 -0.99 15.20
N ARG A 188 6.27 -1.37 16.43
CA ARG A 188 7.48 -0.95 17.18
C ARG A 188 8.77 -1.57 16.65
N LYS A 189 8.70 -2.69 15.89
CA LYS A 189 9.86 -3.24 15.19
C LYS A 189 10.34 -2.31 14.08
N GLY A 190 9.47 -1.44 13.60
CA GLY A 190 9.79 -0.47 12.55
C GLY A 190 10.07 -1.15 11.22
N GLY A 191 11.00 -0.55 10.48
CA GLY A 191 11.35 -0.93 9.12
C GLY A 191 10.68 -0.03 8.08
N PRO A 192 11.24 0.06 6.86
CA PRO A 192 10.80 0.98 5.82
C PRO A 192 9.30 0.88 5.50
N GLY A 193 8.72 -0.31 5.48
CA GLY A 193 7.29 -0.49 5.27
C GLY A 193 6.44 0.27 6.28
N VAL A 194 6.82 0.24 7.56
CA VAL A 194 6.11 0.96 8.62
C VAL A 194 6.44 2.45 8.61
N THR A 195 7.73 2.79 8.50
CA THR A 195 8.20 4.17 8.74
C THR A 195 8.13 5.07 7.52
N GLN A 196 8.25 4.51 6.30
CA GLN A 196 8.35 5.28 5.06
C GLN A 196 7.08 5.26 4.21
N SER A 197 6.12 4.38 4.48
CA SER A 197 4.84 4.39 3.76
C SER A 197 4.07 5.67 4.05
N ASP A 198 3.33 6.17 3.05
CA ASP A 198 2.49 7.36 3.21
C ASP A 198 1.29 7.07 4.11
N LEU A 199 0.78 5.82 4.05
CA LEU A 199 -0.30 5.35 4.89
C LEU A 199 0.04 3.97 5.48
N LEU A 200 -0.03 3.84 6.79
CA LEU A 200 0.02 2.56 7.48
C LEU A 200 -1.40 2.10 7.83
N VAL A 201 -1.76 0.88 7.43
CA VAL A 201 -3.04 0.25 7.74
C VAL A 201 -2.83 -0.89 8.73
N ILE A 202 -3.52 -0.86 9.85
CA ILE A 202 -3.63 -1.98 10.80
C ILE A 202 -4.95 -2.69 10.52
N ASN A 203 -4.87 -3.88 9.95
CA ASN A 203 -6.01 -4.66 9.47
C ASN A 203 -6.43 -5.77 10.45
N LYS A 204 -7.57 -6.41 10.20
CA LYS A 204 -8.15 -7.53 10.97
C LYS A 204 -8.34 -7.20 12.45
N ILE A 205 -8.69 -5.96 12.75
CA ILE A 205 -8.83 -5.48 14.12
C ILE A 205 -9.94 -6.20 14.92
N ASP A 206 -10.86 -6.84 14.23
CA ASP A 206 -11.86 -7.73 14.77
C ASP A 206 -11.26 -8.98 15.45
N LEU A 207 -10.06 -9.38 15.06
CA LEU A 207 -9.33 -10.50 15.63
C LEU A 207 -8.43 -10.09 16.82
N ALA A 208 -8.31 -8.80 17.14
CA ALA A 208 -7.34 -8.30 18.10
C ALA A 208 -7.46 -8.99 19.47
N GLU A 209 -8.67 -9.13 19.99
CA GLU A 209 -8.94 -9.83 21.26
C GLU A 209 -8.53 -11.30 21.19
N ALA A 210 -8.87 -12.00 20.12
CA ALA A 210 -8.58 -13.42 19.94
C ALA A 210 -7.08 -13.71 19.87
N VAL A 211 -6.27 -12.78 19.33
CA VAL A 211 -4.82 -12.92 19.23
C VAL A 211 -4.06 -12.19 20.33
N GLY A 212 -4.76 -11.58 21.27
CA GLY A 212 -4.17 -10.84 22.39
C GLY A 212 -3.40 -9.59 21.96
N ALA A 213 -3.80 -8.94 20.86
CA ALA A 213 -3.18 -7.73 20.37
C ALA A 213 -3.87 -6.48 20.92
N ASP A 214 -3.09 -5.56 21.49
CA ASP A 214 -3.58 -4.26 21.97
C ASP A 214 -3.50 -3.22 20.85
N LEU A 215 -4.66 -2.75 20.39
CA LEU A 215 -4.76 -1.77 19.31
C LEU A 215 -4.24 -0.38 19.69
N GLU A 216 -4.32 0.00 20.97
CA GLU A 216 -3.80 1.28 21.44
C GLU A 216 -2.27 1.25 21.47
N VAL A 217 -1.71 0.13 21.89
CA VAL A 217 -0.26 -0.12 21.81
C VAL A 217 0.22 -0.07 20.37
N MET A 218 -0.48 -0.74 19.45
CA MET A 218 -0.12 -0.71 18.03
C MET A 218 -0.19 0.70 17.45
N ALA A 219 -1.22 1.45 17.74
CA ALA A 219 -1.38 2.82 17.25
C ALA A 219 -0.30 3.76 17.80
N ARG A 220 -0.05 3.69 19.12
CA ARG A 220 1.00 4.49 19.78
C ARG A 220 2.39 4.17 19.23
N ASP A 221 2.70 2.89 19.10
CA ASP A 221 4.02 2.45 18.63
C ASP A 221 4.19 2.78 17.13
N ALA A 222 3.13 2.70 16.33
CA ALA A 222 3.14 3.14 14.94
C ALA A 222 3.43 4.65 14.84
N ALA A 223 2.69 5.48 15.57
CA ALA A 223 2.89 6.92 15.59
C ALA A 223 4.34 7.29 16.00
N LYS A 224 4.84 6.66 17.07
CA LYS A 224 6.22 6.86 17.53
C LYS A 224 7.26 6.52 16.45
N MET A 225 7.10 5.38 15.78
CA MET A 225 8.05 4.91 14.75
C MET A 225 7.98 5.75 13.47
N ARG A 226 6.86 6.36 13.20
CA ARG A 226 6.63 7.22 12.04
C ARG A 226 6.97 8.68 12.28
N GLY A 227 7.25 9.06 13.53
CA GLY A 227 7.53 10.44 13.91
C GLY A 227 6.28 11.34 13.93
N GLU A 228 5.13 10.75 14.26
CA GLU A 228 3.82 11.41 14.34
C GLU A 228 3.45 11.75 15.78
#